data_2ce3520caa166b0b0f66918e6baa0aa2
#
_entry.id   2ce3520caa166b0b0f66918e6baa0aa2
#
_cell.length_a   1.000
_cell.length_b   1.000
_cell.length_c   1.000
_cell.angle_alpha   90.00
_cell.angle_beta   90.00
_cell.angle_gamma   90.00
#
_symmetry.space_group_name_H-M   'P 1'
#
loop_
_entity.id
_entity.type
_entity.pdbx_description
1 polymer ?
#
loop_
_entity_poly.entity_id
_entity_poly.type
_entity_poly.pdbx_seq_one_letter_code
_entity_poly.pdbx_strand_id
1 'polypeptide(L)'
;LHKEYRRQRQMCIRDSRDFVAIKVDREEHPDVDGAYMAAASAFTQNLGWPLTVFTTPRGRTFYAGTYWPPEARQPLPAFRDVLAAVNEAWTLRRVQAEESADAVTDALARAGAAVPSDLPDAAALAGAAEAIAAREDRQFGGFGGAPKFPVATTLGLLQTPLVRRKAPDAAAAADRALAAMSASALRDADGGFFRYATQRDWTVPHYERMLTDNAQLLLVALDAGDESTARGIADFLVGTLRRDGGGFGAAQDSESWIDGQRSEGGYYLRPVTERAGLEPPAVDGKVITGWNGLAIGALARAGSRLGEPTWVAEAEDAAAYVLQVNRDTADALVRASLDGVASQAIATAADVALLADGLFSLAAATGDPRSVSYTHLRAHETEADL
;
A
#
# COMPACT_ATOMS: atom_id res chain seq x y z
N LEU A 1 -19.71 -16.89 0.90
CA LEU A 1 -19.74 -15.42 0.66
C LEU A 1 -21.15 -14.82 0.68
N HIS A 2 -22.14 -15.32 -0.08
CA HIS A 2 -23.51 -14.78 0.00
C HIS A 2 -24.17 -14.93 1.38
N LYS A 3 -23.86 -15.99 2.14
CA LYS A 3 -24.32 -16.15 3.54
C LYS A 3 -23.55 -15.22 4.49
N GLU A 4 -22.28 -15.03 4.26
CA GLU A 4 -21.41 -14.14 5.04
C GLU A 4 -21.71 -12.67 4.78
N TYR A 5 -21.93 -12.28 3.53
CA TYR A 5 -22.37 -10.94 3.14
C TYR A 5 -23.78 -10.61 3.66
N ARG A 6 -24.71 -11.58 3.64
CA ARG A 6 -26.03 -11.42 4.27
C ARG A 6 -25.93 -11.33 5.80
N ARG A 7 -25.00 -12.07 6.44
CA ARG A 7 -24.73 -11.98 7.88
C ARG A 7 -24.08 -10.66 8.26
N GLN A 8 -23.11 -10.17 7.48
CA GLN A 8 -22.55 -8.83 7.63
C GLN A 8 -23.63 -7.75 7.47
N ARG A 9 -24.50 -7.86 6.46
CA ARG A 9 -25.59 -6.91 6.24
C ARG A 9 -26.64 -6.95 7.36
N GLN A 10 -26.91 -8.11 7.96
CA GLN A 10 -27.77 -8.22 9.15
C GLN A 10 -27.09 -7.71 10.42
N MET A 11 -25.77 -7.82 10.54
CA MET A 11 -25.00 -7.16 11.58
C MET A 11 -25.08 -5.64 11.42
N CYS A 12 -24.83 -5.09 10.24
CA CYS A 12 -24.96 -3.64 9.96
C CYS A 12 -26.35 -3.07 10.33
N ILE A 13 -27.44 -3.82 10.17
CA ILE A 13 -28.80 -3.36 10.53
C ILE A 13 -29.00 -3.33 12.05
N ARG A 14 -28.40 -4.23 12.83
CA ARG A 14 -28.44 -4.20 14.29
C ARG A 14 -27.51 -3.13 14.86
N ASP A 15 -26.34 -2.96 14.25
CA ASP A 15 -25.32 -2.01 14.68
C ASP A 15 -25.80 -0.55 14.53
N SER A 16 -26.59 -0.27 13.47
CA SER A 16 -27.11 1.08 13.21
C SER A 16 -28.18 1.57 14.20
N ARG A 17 -28.65 0.71 15.12
CA ARG A 17 -29.59 1.13 16.15
C ARG A 17 -28.90 1.84 17.33
N ASP A 18 -27.73 1.35 17.72
CA ASP A 18 -27.02 1.81 18.92
C ASP A 18 -25.70 2.52 18.56
N PHE A 19 -25.26 2.47 17.28
CA PHE A 19 -24.02 3.05 16.77
C PHE A 19 -24.25 3.83 15.48
N VAL A 20 -23.44 4.87 15.27
CA VAL A 20 -23.26 5.49 13.94
C VAL A 20 -22.09 4.78 13.27
N ALA A 21 -22.38 3.89 12.32
CA ALA A 21 -21.39 3.14 11.59
C ALA A 21 -20.80 3.98 10.44
N ILE A 22 -19.50 4.20 10.45
CA ILE A 22 -18.76 4.91 9.40
C ILE A 22 -17.79 3.91 8.77
N LYS A 23 -17.92 3.68 7.45
CA LYS A 23 -16.97 2.89 6.68
C LYS A 23 -15.94 3.82 6.06
N VAL A 24 -14.69 3.61 6.38
CA VAL A 24 -13.57 4.36 5.82
C VAL A 24 -12.89 3.49 4.76
N ASP A 25 -12.77 4.02 3.53
CA ASP A 25 -11.87 3.44 2.54
C ASP A 25 -10.44 3.93 2.87
N ARG A 26 -9.59 2.98 3.27
CA ARG A 26 -8.22 3.28 3.70
C ARG A 26 -7.31 3.77 2.56
N GLU A 27 -7.70 3.49 1.32
CA GLU A 27 -6.93 3.93 0.16
C GLU A 27 -7.28 5.37 -0.22
N GLU A 28 -8.54 5.77 -0.03
CA GLU A 28 -8.95 7.16 -0.21
C GLU A 28 -8.63 8.05 1.00
N HIS A 29 -8.69 7.49 2.22
CA HIS A 29 -8.46 8.22 3.48
C HIS A 29 -7.35 7.57 4.32
N PRO A 30 -6.09 7.52 3.81
CA PRO A 30 -4.97 6.89 4.51
C PRO A 30 -4.56 7.64 5.78
N ASP A 31 -4.82 8.92 5.88
CA ASP A 31 -4.63 9.76 7.06
C ASP A 31 -5.56 9.33 8.21
N VAL A 32 -6.83 9.11 7.90
CA VAL A 32 -7.84 8.61 8.85
C VAL A 32 -7.49 7.17 9.28
N ASP A 33 -7.18 6.29 8.30
CA ASP A 33 -6.79 4.90 8.58
C ASP A 33 -5.53 4.85 9.45
N GLY A 34 -4.50 5.62 9.11
CA GLY A 34 -3.26 5.69 9.87
C GLY A 34 -3.44 6.19 11.30
N ALA A 35 -4.25 7.23 11.49
CA ALA A 35 -4.55 7.77 12.82
C ALA A 35 -5.27 6.74 13.70
N TYR A 36 -6.28 6.05 13.15
CA TYR A 36 -7.00 5.03 13.90
C TYR A 36 -6.22 3.73 14.06
N MET A 37 -5.36 3.36 13.13
CA MET A 37 -4.42 2.25 13.29
C MET A 37 -3.43 2.52 14.43
N ALA A 38 -2.90 3.74 14.51
CA ALA A 38 -2.05 4.16 15.61
C ALA A 38 -2.80 4.11 16.96
N ALA A 39 -4.06 4.59 17.01
CA ALA A 39 -4.89 4.50 18.21
C ALA A 39 -5.20 3.06 18.61
N ALA A 40 -5.43 2.17 17.65
CA ALA A 40 -5.69 0.75 17.91
C ALA A 40 -4.51 0.03 18.55
N SER A 41 -3.27 0.51 18.36
CA SER A 41 -2.08 -0.07 18.99
C SER A 41 -2.13 -0.03 20.53
N ALA A 42 -2.93 0.85 21.11
CA ALA A 42 -3.17 0.91 22.55
C ALA A 42 -4.01 -0.29 23.07
N PHE A 43 -4.74 -0.98 22.21
CA PHE A 43 -5.69 -2.03 22.58
C PHE A 43 -5.28 -3.42 22.10
N THR A 44 -4.47 -3.53 21.04
CA THR A 44 -4.02 -4.80 20.47
C THR A 44 -2.61 -4.72 19.92
N GLN A 45 -1.86 -5.80 20.07
CA GLN A 45 -0.54 -5.97 19.44
C GLN A 45 -0.65 -6.53 18.01
N ASN A 46 -1.79 -7.15 17.67
CA ASN A 46 -2.05 -7.72 16.35
C ASN A 46 -2.80 -6.68 15.50
N LEU A 47 -2.06 -5.71 14.97
CA LEU A 47 -2.61 -4.69 14.09
C LEU A 47 -2.82 -5.25 12.69
N GLY A 48 -3.89 -4.81 12.02
CA GLY A 48 -4.22 -5.21 10.66
C GLY A 48 -5.70 -4.95 10.33
N TRP A 49 -6.10 -5.33 9.16
CA TRP A 49 -7.50 -5.23 8.71
C TRP A 49 -8.18 -6.62 8.72
N PRO A 50 -9.51 -6.64 8.97
CA PRO A 50 -10.39 -5.50 9.20
C PRO A 50 -10.07 -4.80 10.51
N LEU A 51 -10.08 -3.46 10.51
CA LEU A 51 -9.95 -2.64 11.71
C LEU A 51 -11.32 -2.08 12.10
N THR A 52 -11.71 -2.24 13.36
CA THR A 52 -12.91 -1.60 13.93
C THR A 52 -12.50 -0.77 15.12
N VAL A 53 -12.92 0.51 15.11
CA VAL A 53 -12.58 1.48 16.14
C VAL A 53 -13.86 2.07 16.71
N PHE A 54 -13.97 2.11 18.03
CA PHE A 54 -15.07 2.76 18.72
C PHE A 54 -14.60 4.11 19.28
N THR A 55 -15.31 5.16 18.86
CA THR A 55 -14.90 6.52 19.16
C THR A 55 -15.97 7.29 19.94
N THR A 56 -15.55 8.31 20.67
CA THR A 56 -16.45 9.33 21.19
C THR A 56 -17.02 10.17 20.01
N PRO A 57 -18.05 11.01 20.22
CA PRO A 57 -18.54 11.94 19.19
C PRO A 57 -17.49 12.94 18.69
N ARG A 58 -16.36 13.06 19.37
CA ARG A 58 -15.21 13.88 18.98
C ARG A 58 -14.16 13.11 18.19
N GLY A 59 -14.44 11.85 17.80
CA GLY A 59 -13.50 10.99 17.06
C GLY A 59 -12.38 10.37 17.90
N ARG A 60 -12.38 10.54 19.24
CA ARG A 60 -11.34 9.97 20.12
C ARG A 60 -11.62 8.51 20.44
N THR A 61 -10.63 7.64 20.24
CA THR A 61 -10.77 6.19 20.37
C THR A 61 -10.75 5.75 21.84
N PHE A 62 -11.77 5.01 22.27
CA PHE A 62 -11.83 4.40 23.60
C PHE A 62 -11.80 2.88 23.58
N TYR A 63 -11.98 2.24 22.42
CA TYR A 63 -11.78 0.81 22.20
C TYR A 63 -11.53 0.51 20.72
N ALA A 64 -10.72 -0.53 20.43
CA ALA A 64 -10.45 -0.97 19.07
C ALA A 64 -10.07 -2.45 19.03
N GLY A 65 -10.19 -3.04 17.86
CA GLY A 65 -9.71 -4.38 17.56
C GLY A 65 -9.78 -4.68 16.07
N THR A 66 -9.20 -5.80 15.67
CA THR A 66 -9.14 -6.16 14.26
C THR A 66 -10.32 -7.06 13.88
N TYR A 67 -10.17 -8.35 13.99
CA TYR A 67 -11.19 -9.31 13.58
C TYR A 67 -11.93 -9.91 14.79
N TRP A 68 -13.26 -9.90 14.71
CA TRP A 68 -14.13 -10.67 15.60
C TRP A 68 -15.05 -11.58 14.78
N PRO A 69 -15.15 -12.87 15.14
CA PRO A 69 -16.02 -13.80 14.43
C PRO A 69 -17.51 -13.48 14.69
N PRO A 70 -18.43 -13.90 13.79
CA PRO A 70 -19.88 -13.74 14.00
C PRO A 70 -20.40 -14.57 15.18
N GLU A 71 -19.73 -15.67 15.51
CA GLU A 71 -19.98 -16.54 16.65
C GLU A 71 -18.70 -16.71 17.46
N ALA A 72 -18.79 -16.72 18.79
CA ALA A 72 -17.62 -16.82 19.66
C ALA A 72 -16.79 -18.07 19.33
N ARG A 73 -15.48 -17.89 19.19
CA ARG A 73 -14.49 -18.96 18.99
C ARG A 73 -13.31 -18.68 19.90
N GLN A 74 -13.10 -19.52 20.92
CA GLN A 74 -12.00 -19.32 21.86
C GLN A 74 -10.67 -19.08 21.14
N PRO A 75 -9.92 -18.02 21.50
CA PRO A 75 -10.17 -17.04 22.58
C PRO A 75 -10.99 -15.80 22.15
N LEU A 76 -11.52 -15.73 20.92
CA LEU A 76 -12.18 -14.55 20.37
C LEU A 76 -13.68 -14.51 20.71
N PRO A 77 -14.20 -13.39 21.27
CA PRO A 77 -15.63 -13.17 21.48
C PRO A 77 -16.35 -13.00 20.12
N ALA A 78 -17.66 -13.20 20.11
CA ALA A 78 -18.45 -12.83 18.95
C ALA A 78 -18.53 -11.28 18.80
N PHE A 79 -18.55 -10.78 17.57
CA PHE A 79 -18.62 -9.35 17.33
C PHE A 79 -19.85 -8.68 17.99
N ARG A 80 -21.01 -9.37 17.96
CA ARG A 80 -22.22 -8.90 18.66
C ARG A 80 -22.02 -8.71 20.18
N ASP A 81 -21.19 -9.56 20.80
CA ASP A 81 -20.93 -9.48 22.24
C ASP A 81 -20.00 -8.33 22.55
N VAL A 82 -19.04 -8.03 21.65
CA VAL A 82 -18.20 -6.84 21.70
C VAL A 82 -19.06 -5.57 21.58
N LEU A 83 -19.98 -5.51 20.62
CA LEU A 83 -20.91 -4.37 20.45
C LEU A 83 -21.74 -4.14 21.70
N ALA A 84 -22.29 -5.22 22.30
CA ALA A 84 -23.06 -5.11 23.54
C ALA A 84 -22.23 -4.56 24.69
N ALA A 85 -20.99 -5.05 24.88
CA ALA A 85 -20.08 -4.60 25.90
C ALA A 85 -19.65 -3.13 25.73
N VAL A 86 -19.39 -2.71 24.48
CA VAL A 86 -19.06 -1.32 24.16
C VAL A 86 -20.24 -0.39 24.42
N ASN A 87 -21.45 -0.78 24.02
CA ASN A 87 -22.67 0.00 24.29
C ASN A 87 -22.92 0.12 25.80
N GLU A 88 -22.75 -0.97 26.56
CA GLU A 88 -22.84 -0.95 28.02
C GLU A 88 -21.81 0.00 28.63
N ALA A 89 -20.54 -0.08 28.18
CA ALA A 89 -19.48 0.81 28.66
C ALA A 89 -19.80 2.27 28.37
N TRP A 90 -20.28 2.59 27.17
CA TRP A 90 -20.66 3.95 26.78
C TRP A 90 -21.86 4.48 27.55
N THR A 91 -22.85 3.63 27.87
CA THR A 91 -24.09 4.03 28.53
C THR A 91 -23.92 4.13 30.05
N LEU A 92 -23.26 3.14 30.68
CA LEU A 92 -23.20 3.02 32.14
C LEU A 92 -21.86 3.48 32.74
N ARG A 93 -20.79 3.54 31.92
CA ARG A 93 -19.42 3.87 32.37
C ARG A 93 -18.79 4.95 31.48
N ARG A 94 -19.60 5.89 31.02
CA ARG A 94 -19.21 6.90 30.04
C ARG A 94 -17.97 7.70 30.44
N VAL A 95 -17.87 8.11 31.69
CA VAL A 95 -16.71 8.87 32.20
C VAL A 95 -15.43 8.06 31.98
N GLN A 96 -15.43 6.79 32.31
CA GLN A 96 -14.26 5.92 32.13
C GLN A 96 -13.91 5.71 30.64
N ALA A 97 -14.94 5.62 29.77
CA ALA A 97 -14.72 5.53 28.33
C ALA A 97 -14.09 6.83 27.75
N GLU A 98 -14.55 8.00 28.22
CA GLU A 98 -13.99 9.29 27.83
C GLU A 98 -12.56 9.48 28.37
N GLU A 99 -12.29 9.10 29.63
CA GLU A 99 -10.93 9.11 30.21
C GLU A 99 -9.97 8.20 29.43
N SER A 100 -10.43 7.01 29.03
CA SER A 100 -9.64 6.09 28.18
C SER A 100 -9.32 6.72 26.83
N ALA A 101 -10.30 7.38 26.20
CA ALA A 101 -10.12 8.06 24.92
C ALA A 101 -9.12 9.22 25.03
N ASP A 102 -9.18 9.99 26.12
CA ASP A 102 -8.25 11.09 26.36
C ASP A 102 -6.83 10.56 26.57
N ALA A 103 -6.67 9.51 27.37
CA ALA A 103 -5.36 8.88 27.62
C ALA A 103 -4.70 8.36 26.32
N VAL A 104 -5.48 7.74 25.42
CA VAL A 104 -4.98 7.30 24.10
C VAL A 104 -4.57 8.51 23.24
N THR A 105 -5.41 9.54 23.20
CA THR A 105 -5.13 10.75 22.42
C THR A 105 -3.84 11.45 22.92
N ASP A 106 -3.68 11.59 24.23
CA ASP A 106 -2.51 12.20 24.84
C ASP A 106 -1.23 11.34 24.60
N ALA A 107 -1.36 10.02 24.63
CA ALA A 107 -0.23 9.13 24.35
C ALA A 107 0.21 9.27 22.89
N LEU A 108 -0.72 9.34 21.94
CA LEU A 108 -0.42 9.54 20.53
C LEU A 108 0.21 10.92 20.28
N ALA A 109 -0.31 11.97 20.90
CA ALA A 109 0.26 13.31 20.79
C ALA A 109 1.72 13.35 21.29
N ARG A 110 2.00 12.69 22.42
CA ARG A 110 3.37 12.59 22.94
C ARG A 110 4.29 11.76 22.02
N ALA A 111 3.78 10.65 21.46
CA ALA A 111 4.55 9.80 20.56
C ALA A 111 4.82 10.47 19.21
N GLY A 112 3.90 11.30 18.72
CA GLY A 112 4.02 12.06 17.49
C GLY A 112 4.77 13.39 17.64
N ALA A 113 5.12 13.80 18.85
CA ALA A 113 5.88 15.03 19.07
C ALA A 113 7.27 14.92 18.44
N ALA A 114 7.55 15.77 17.45
CA ALA A 114 8.85 15.82 16.81
C ALA A 114 9.92 16.25 17.82
N VAL A 115 10.93 15.44 18.00
CA VAL A 115 12.15 15.82 18.75
C VAL A 115 13.14 16.33 17.70
N PRO A 116 13.54 17.60 17.77
CA PRO A 116 14.58 18.12 16.90
C PRO A 116 15.85 17.26 17.00
N SER A 117 16.33 16.76 15.88
CA SER A 117 17.59 16.01 15.80
C SER A 117 18.32 16.42 14.53
N ASP A 118 19.64 16.26 14.55
CA ASP A 118 20.43 16.42 13.35
C ASP A 118 20.06 15.34 12.31
N LEU A 119 20.27 15.68 11.03
CA LEU A 119 20.11 14.70 9.96
C LEU A 119 21.12 13.55 10.16
N PRO A 120 20.70 12.29 9.90
CA PRO A 120 21.62 11.17 10.02
C PRO A 120 22.77 11.30 9.02
N ASP A 121 23.98 11.13 9.50
CA ASP A 121 25.16 11.10 8.66
C ASP A 121 25.33 9.76 7.91
N ALA A 122 26.35 9.69 7.07
CA ALA A 122 26.60 8.49 6.28
C ALA A 122 26.95 7.25 7.14
N ALA A 123 27.51 7.45 8.34
CA ALA A 123 27.83 6.36 9.26
C ALA A 123 26.56 5.82 9.94
N ALA A 124 25.69 6.72 10.37
CA ALA A 124 24.39 6.36 10.96
C ALA A 124 23.52 5.58 9.95
N LEU A 125 23.47 6.03 8.68
CA LEU A 125 22.73 5.32 7.61
C LEU A 125 23.34 3.95 7.31
N ALA A 126 24.66 3.81 7.27
CA ALA A 126 25.33 2.52 7.08
C ALA A 126 25.04 1.58 8.26
N GLY A 127 25.15 2.07 9.50
CA GLY A 127 24.84 1.28 10.69
C GLY A 127 23.37 0.82 10.74
N ALA A 128 22.44 1.67 10.31
CA ALA A 128 21.02 1.28 10.17
C ALA A 128 20.82 0.17 9.12
N ALA A 129 21.53 0.26 7.98
CA ALA A 129 21.48 -0.76 6.94
C ALA A 129 22.05 -2.10 7.43
N GLU A 130 23.16 -2.08 8.18
CA GLU A 130 23.74 -3.29 8.80
C GLU A 130 22.78 -3.92 9.83
N ALA A 131 22.14 -3.08 10.66
CA ALA A 131 21.15 -3.56 11.63
C ALA A 131 19.91 -4.19 10.97
N ILE A 132 19.48 -3.66 9.83
CA ILE A 132 18.43 -4.27 9.00
C ILE A 132 18.91 -5.60 8.43
N ALA A 133 20.10 -5.64 7.81
CA ALA A 133 20.66 -6.84 7.20
C ALA A 133 20.90 -7.97 8.21
N ALA A 134 21.20 -7.64 9.46
CA ALA A 134 21.34 -8.64 10.54
C ALA A 134 20.05 -9.41 10.82
N ARG A 135 18.88 -8.93 10.35
CA ARG A 135 17.58 -9.59 10.46
C ARG A 135 17.20 -10.39 9.22
N GLU A 136 18.11 -10.54 8.27
CA GLU A 136 17.88 -11.31 7.05
C GLU A 136 17.51 -12.76 7.38
N ASP A 137 16.49 -13.27 6.71
CA ASP A 137 16.22 -14.71 6.65
C ASP A 137 17.19 -15.38 5.68
N ARG A 138 18.33 -15.82 6.19
CA ARG A 138 19.39 -16.41 5.36
C ARG A 138 19.03 -17.76 4.74
N GLN A 139 17.97 -18.40 5.21
CA GLN A 139 17.54 -19.69 4.66
C GLN A 139 16.71 -19.51 3.40
N PHE A 140 15.79 -18.53 3.41
CA PHE A 140 14.83 -18.33 2.31
C PHE A 140 14.97 -16.94 1.65
N GLY A 141 15.92 -16.14 2.06
CA GLY A 141 16.10 -14.76 1.61
C GLY A 141 15.03 -13.82 2.14
N GLY A 142 15.30 -12.52 2.08
CA GLY A 142 14.38 -11.47 2.52
C GLY A 142 14.26 -11.33 4.03
N PHE A 143 13.19 -10.71 4.51
CA PHE A 143 13.04 -10.29 5.90
C PHE A 143 11.69 -10.75 6.47
N GLY A 144 11.66 -11.03 7.77
CA GLY A 144 10.46 -11.45 8.46
C GLY A 144 10.17 -12.96 8.39
N GLY A 145 9.04 -13.35 8.97
CA GLY A 145 8.56 -14.74 9.06
C GLY A 145 7.39 -15.03 8.12
N ALA A 146 6.32 -15.65 8.65
CA ALA A 146 5.07 -15.88 7.93
C ALA A 146 3.93 -15.06 8.59
N PRO A 147 3.13 -14.28 7.85
CA PRO A 147 3.26 -14.00 6.41
C PRO A 147 4.52 -13.18 6.08
N LYS A 148 5.05 -13.35 4.87
CA LYS A 148 6.31 -12.74 4.45
C LYS A 148 6.08 -11.75 3.30
N PHE A 149 6.50 -10.49 3.52
CA PHE A 149 6.30 -9.39 2.59
C PHE A 149 7.59 -9.05 1.83
N PRO A 150 7.47 -8.54 0.58
CA PRO A 150 8.62 -8.09 -0.23
C PRO A 150 9.44 -6.96 0.41
N VAL A 151 8.83 -6.11 1.22
CA VAL A 151 9.42 -4.93 1.88
C VAL A 151 10.27 -4.07 0.95
N ALA A 152 9.74 -3.76 -0.24
CA ALA A 152 10.47 -3.11 -1.34
C ALA A 152 11.18 -1.80 -0.93
N THR A 153 10.58 -0.97 -0.08
CA THR A 153 11.22 0.25 0.45
C THR A 153 12.48 -0.03 1.24
N THR A 154 12.47 -1.10 2.04
CA THR A 154 13.67 -1.56 2.77
C THR A 154 14.75 -2.03 1.81
N LEU A 155 14.40 -2.81 0.78
CA LEU A 155 15.35 -3.26 -0.24
C LEU A 155 15.94 -2.05 -1.00
N GLY A 156 15.12 -1.07 -1.36
CA GLY A 156 15.57 0.16 -2.01
C GLY A 156 16.58 0.94 -1.16
N LEU A 157 16.36 1.06 0.15
CA LEU A 157 17.34 1.66 1.06
C LEU A 157 18.68 0.90 1.04
N LEU A 158 18.63 -0.42 1.14
CA LEU A 158 19.83 -1.27 1.17
C LEU A 158 20.62 -1.21 -0.14
N GLN A 159 19.96 -0.92 -1.27
CA GLN A 159 20.61 -0.81 -2.58
C GLN A 159 21.15 0.59 -2.90
N THR A 160 20.92 1.58 -2.05
CA THR A 160 21.42 2.94 -2.30
C THR A 160 22.94 2.97 -2.52
N PRO A 161 23.46 3.89 -3.35
CA PRO A 161 24.89 4.00 -3.60
C PRO A 161 25.73 4.18 -2.32
N LEU A 162 25.16 4.82 -1.29
CA LEU A 162 25.82 4.98 -0.01
C LEU A 162 26.00 3.61 0.69
N VAL A 163 24.92 2.83 0.80
CA VAL A 163 24.94 1.52 1.46
C VAL A 163 25.83 0.54 0.68
N ARG A 164 25.74 0.50 -0.65
CA ARG A 164 26.65 -0.33 -1.48
C ARG A 164 28.14 -0.03 -1.23
N ARG A 165 28.48 1.23 -0.94
CA ARG A 165 29.89 1.60 -0.66
C ARG A 165 30.30 1.38 0.79
N LYS A 166 29.41 1.59 1.76
CA LYS A 166 29.76 1.62 3.20
C LYS A 166 29.38 0.33 3.94
N ALA A 167 28.34 -0.37 3.48
CA ALA A 167 27.82 -1.62 4.04
C ALA A 167 27.47 -2.63 2.92
N PRO A 168 28.47 -3.11 2.15
CA PRO A 168 28.23 -3.94 0.96
C PRO A 168 27.50 -5.26 1.28
N ASP A 169 27.68 -5.83 2.46
CA ASP A 169 26.98 -7.04 2.90
C ASP A 169 25.48 -6.78 3.09
N ALA A 170 25.12 -5.58 3.54
CA ALA A 170 23.71 -5.17 3.65
C ALA A 170 23.08 -4.99 2.26
N ALA A 171 23.79 -4.41 1.31
CA ALA A 171 23.32 -4.34 -0.07
C ALA A 171 23.14 -5.74 -0.70
N ALA A 172 24.09 -6.64 -0.45
CA ALA A 172 24.02 -8.03 -0.93
C ALA A 172 22.81 -8.79 -0.33
N ALA A 173 22.35 -8.46 0.89
CA ALA A 173 21.15 -9.03 1.47
C ALA A 173 19.89 -8.64 0.66
N ALA A 174 19.83 -7.41 0.16
CA ALA A 174 18.72 -6.98 -0.72
C ALA A 174 18.74 -7.72 -2.07
N ASP A 175 19.94 -7.90 -2.66
CA ASP A 175 20.08 -8.62 -3.92
C ASP A 175 19.66 -10.10 -3.75
N ARG A 176 20.02 -10.76 -2.64
CA ARG A 176 19.57 -12.13 -2.31
C ARG A 176 18.07 -12.21 -2.08
N ALA A 177 17.49 -11.20 -1.41
CA ALA A 177 16.04 -11.14 -1.18
C ALA A 177 15.27 -11.05 -2.51
N LEU A 178 15.70 -10.18 -3.42
CA LEU A 178 15.09 -10.05 -4.75
C LEU A 178 15.20 -11.37 -5.52
N ALA A 179 16.39 -11.97 -5.56
CA ALA A 179 16.61 -13.24 -6.26
C ALA A 179 15.72 -14.37 -5.72
N ALA A 180 15.57 -14.47 -4.39
CA ALA A 180 14.70 -15.47 -3.77
C ALA A 180 13.21 -15.26 -4.14
N MET A 181 12.73 -14.03 -4.10
CA MET A 181 11.36 -13.69 -4.47
C MET A 181 11.10 -13.93 -5.96
N SER A 182 12.02 -13.51 -6.83
CA SER A 182 11.89 -13.67 -8.29
C SER A 182 11.87 -15.12 -8.75
N ALA A 183 12.53 -16.02 -7.99
CA ALA A 183 12.57 -17.46 -8.27
C ALA A 183 11.43 -18.24 -7.58
N SER A 184 10.56 -17.58 -6.82
CA SER A 184 9.53 -18.24 -6.01
C SER A 184 8.13 -18.10 -6.60
N ALA A 185 7.13 -18.71 -5.92
CA ALA A 185 5.73 -18.56 -6.24
C ALA A 185 5.17 -17.14 -6.00
N LEU A 186 5.94 -16.24 -5.37
CA LEU A 186 5.55 -14.84 -5.18
C LEU A 186 5.50 -14.06 -6.50
N ARG A 187 6.19 -14.50 -7.53
CA ARG A 187 6.19 -13.90 -8.87
C ARG A 187 5.36 -14.74 -9.83
N ASP A 188 4.38 -14.13 -10.49
CA ASP A 188 3.62 -14.79 -11.54
C ASP A 188 4.42 -14.89 -12.85
N ALA A 189 3.97 -15.77 -13.74
CA ALA A 189 4.61 -16.00 -15.03
C ALA A 189 4.55 -14.79 -15.97
N ASP A 190 3.62 -13.86 -15.78
CA ASP A 190 3.54 -12.59 -16.49
C ASP A 190 4.53 -11.53 -16.00
N GLY A 191 5.26 -11.81 -14.91
CA GLY A 191 6.29 -10.95 -14.35
C GLY A 191 5.86 -10.14 -13.14
N GLY A 192 4.56 -9.98 -12.87
CA GLY A 192 4.04 -9.26 -11.71
C GLY A 192 4.24 -10.01 -10.40
N PHE A 193 4.44 -9.27 -9.31
CA PHE A 193 4.57 -9.83 -7.97
C PHE A 193 3.27 -9.76 -7.19
N PHE A 194 2.95 -10.85 -6.50
CA PHE A 194 1.90 -10.90 -5.51
C PHE A 194 2.29 -10.14 -4.24
N ARG A 195 1.29 -9.70 -3.49
CA ARG A 195 1.45 -8.80 -2.35
C ARG A 195 2.32 -9.36 -1.22
N TYR A 196 2.13 -10.62 -0.86
CA TYR A 196 2.93 -11.33 0.15
C TYR A 196 2.77 -12.85 0.00
N ALA A 197 3.69 -13.60 0.60
CA ALA A 197 3.55 -15.05 0.76
C ALA A 197 2.99 -15.38 2.15
N THR A 198 2.09 -16.36 2.23
CA THR A 198 1.56 -16.84 3.50
C THR A 198 2.57 -17.72 4.25
N GLN A 199 3.59 -18.23 3.55
CA GLN A 199 4.64 -19.06 4.09
C GLN A 199 6.00 -18.34 4.05
N ARG A 200 6.89 -18.72 5.00
CA ARG A 200 8.23 -18.12 5.14
C ARG A 200 9.14 -18.35 3.93
N ASP A 201 8.94 -19.44 3.20
CA ASP A 201 9.72 -19.87 2.04
C ASP A 201 9.23 -19.26 0.70
N TRP A 202 8.42 -18.21 0.75
CA TRP A 202 7.82 -17.54 -0.39
C TRP A 202 6.80 -18.38 -1.19
N THR A 203 6.32 -19.49 -0.63
CA THR A 203 5.23 -20.29 -1.21
C THR A 203 3.86 -19.80 -0.78
N VAL A 204 2.82 -20.23 -1.50
CA VAL A 204 1.41 -19.91 -1.25
C VAL A 204 1.18 -18.41 -1.12
N PRO A 205 1.25 -17.65 -2.24
CA PRO A 205 1.03 -16.22 -2.22
C PRO A 205 -0.42 -15.85 -1.89
N HIS A 206 -0.61 -14.69 -1.30
CA HIS A 206 -1.88 -13.97 -1.39
C HIS A 206 -1.92 -13.27 -2.74
N TYR A 207 -2.84 -13.69 -3.58
CA TYR A 207 -2.78 -13.45 -5.03
C TYR A 207 -3.14 -12.03 -5.49
N GLU A 208 -3.38 -11.09 -4.58
CA GLU A 208 -3.53 -9.67 -4.91
C GLU A 208 -2.21 -9.09 -5.42
N ARG A 209 -2.27 -8.24 -6.47
CA ARG A 209 -1.10 -7.60 -7.08
C ARG A 209 -1.25 -6.09 -7.05
N MET A 210 -0.49 -5.44 -6.15
CA MET A 210 -0.60 -4.00 -5.91
C MET A 210 0.28 -3.20 -6.87
N LEU A 211 -0.22 -2.03 -7.30
CA LEU A 211 0.56 -1.06 -8.06
C LEU A 211 1.82 -0.61 -7.30
N THR A 212 1.66 -0.27 -6.02
CA THR A 212 2.74 0.24 -5.17
C THR A 212 3.88 -0.76 -5.00
N ASP A 213 3.55 -2.03 -4.74
CA ASP A 213 4.55 -3.06 -4.53
C ASP A 213 5.35 -3.31 -5.81
N ASN A 214 4.65 -3.44 -6.94
CA ASN A 214 5.27 -3.70 -8.23
C ASN A 214 6.09 -2.51 -8.74
N ALA A 215 5.61 -1.27 -8.59
CA ALA A 215 6.38 -0.09 -8.97
C ALA A 215 7.68 0.04 -8.18
N GLN A 216 7.64 -0.22 -6.88
CA GLN A 216 8.84 -0.17 -6.05
C GLN A 216 9.79 -1.35 -6.31
N LEU A 217 9.26 -2.56 -6.54
CA LEU A 217 10.06 -3.73 -6.91
C LEU A 217 10.72 -3.57 -8.28
N LEU A 218 10.09 -2.84 -9.22
CA LEU A 218 10.71 -2.47 -10.48
C LEU A 218 12.00 -1.66 -10.25
N LEU A 219 11.96 -0.67 -9.36
CA LEU A 219 13.15 0.11 -9.00
C LEU A 219 14.21 -0.75 -8.33
N VAL A 220 13.81 -1.65 -7.43
CA VAL A 220 14.70 -2.59 -6.75
C VAL A 220 15.40 -3.51 -7.78
N ALA A 221 14.65 -4.04 -8.76
CA ALA A 221 15.20 -4.88 -9.82
C ALA A 221 16.19 -4.11 -10.73
N LEU A 222 15.85 -2.86 -11.08
CA LEU A 222 16.77 -1.99 -11.84
C LEU A 222 18.08 -1.74 -11.07
N ASP A 223 18.01 -1.42 -9.79
CA ASP A 223 19.18 -1.10 -8.98
C ASP A 223 20.02 -2.34 -8.64
N ALA A 224 19.42 -3.54 -8.65
CA ALA A 224 20.12 -4.83 -8.60
C ALA A 224 20.77 -5.21 -9.94
N GLY A 225 20.40 -4.58 -11.05
CA GLY A 225 20.80 -4.99 -12.40
C GLY A 225 20.08 -6.25 -12.91
N ASP A 226 18.98 -6.65 -12.30
CA ASP A 226 18.13 -7.77 -12.76
C ASP A 226 17.15 -7.28 -13.83
N GLU A 227 17.67 -7.15 -15.06
CA GLU A 227 16.88 -6.70 -16.21
C GLU A 227 15.67 -7.59 -16.52
N SER A 228 15.81 -8.90 -16.34
CA SER A 228 14.72 -9.85 -16.61
C SER A 228 13.55 -9.65 -15.68
N THR A 229 13.81 -9.46 -14.40
CA THR A 229 12.77 -9.16 -13.40
C THR A 229 12.18 -7.77 -13.65
N ALA A 230 13.02 -6.77 -13.94
CA ALA A 230 12.56 -5.42 -14.24
C ALA A 230 11.62 -5.37 -15.46
N ARG A 231 11.99 -6.03 -16.56
CA ARG A 231 11.13 -6.11 -17.77
C ARG A 231 9.80 -6.77 -17.46
N GLY A 232 9.79 -7.92 -16.77
CA GLY A 232 8.56 -8.60 -16.43
C GLY A 232 7.62 -7.74 -15.56
N ILE A 233 8.15 -7.01 -14.58
CA ILE A 233 7.33 -6.10 -13.76
C ILE A 233 6.77 -4.94 -14.61
N ALA A 234 7.60 -4.31 -15.44
CA ALA A 234 7.15 -3.22 -16.32
C ALA A 234 6.06 -3.69 -17.28
N ASP A 235 6.22 -4.86 -17.91
CA ASP A 235 5.23 -5.46 -18.79
C ASP A 235 3.92 -5.77 -18.03
N PHE A 236 3.99 -6.24 -16.80
CA PHE A 236 2.81 -6.43 -15.96
C PHE A 236 2.10 -5.10 -15.66
N LEU A 237 2.83 -4.05 -15.28
CA LEU A 237 2.24 -2.74 -15.00
C LEU A 237 1.48 -2.21 -16.23
N VAL A 238 2.13 -2.23 -17.39
CA VAL A 238 1.55 -1.71 -18.64
C VAL A 238 0.46 -2.64 -19.19
N GLY A 239 0.67 -3.95 -19.14
CA GLY A 239 -0.26 -4.93 -19.72
C GLY A 239 -1.50 -5.21 -18.89
N THR A 240 -1.40 -5.07 -17.55
CA THR A 240 -2.48 -5.46 -16.63
C THR A 240 -3.10 -4.28 -15.89
N LEU A 241 -2.30 -3.38 -15.34
CA LEU A 241 -2.82 -2.30 -14.48
C LEU A 241 -3.14 -1.01 -15.21
N ARG A 242 -2.66 -0.82 -16.44
CA ARG A 242 -2.98 0.35 -17.25
C ARG A 242 -4.48 0.47 -17.49
N ARG A 243 -5.00 1.69 -17.42
CA ARG A 243 -6.42 2.00 -17.68
C ARG A 243 -6.60 2.65 -19.03
N ASP A 244 -7.70 2.36 -19.71
CA ASP A 244 -8.01 2.89 -21.05
C ASP A 244 -8.02 4.43 -21.11
N GLY A 245 -8.45 5.09 -20.03
CA GLY A 245 -8.46 6.55 -19.91
C GLY A 245 -7.10 7.16 -19.56
N GLY A 246 -6.10 6.38 -19.26
CA GLY A 246 -4.79 6.79 -18.74
C GLY A 246 -4.62 6.47 -17.25
N GLY A 247 -3.37 6.50 -16.79
CA GLY A 247 -3.00 6.10 -15.43
C GLY A 247 -3.05 4.59 -15.21
N PHE A 248 -2.75 4.19 -13.99
CA PHE A 248 -2.69 2.79 -13.56
C PHE A 248 -3.67 2.54 -12.41
N GLY A 249 -4.43 1.46 -12.50
CA GLY A 249 -5.32 0.99 -11.44
C GLY A 249 -4.54 0.57 -10.18
N ALA A 250 -5.21 0.63 -9.05
CA ALA A 250 -4.60 0.44 -7.73
C ALA A 250 -4.06 -0.98 -7.50
N ALA A 251 -4.80 -1.98 -7.95
CA ALA A 251 -4.46 -3.38 -7.75
C ALA A 251 -5.22 -4.30 -8.71
N GLN A 252 -4.72 -5.52 -8.87
CA GLN A 252 -5.51 -6.64 -9.41
C GLN A 252 -5.94 -7.55 -8.27
N ASP A 253 -7.23 -7.94 -8.25
CA ASP A 253 -7.84 -8.76 -7.20
C ASP A 253 -7.18 -10.15 -7.11
N SER A 254 -7.24 -10.76 -5.95
CA SER A 254 -6.81 -12.13 -5.71
C SER A 254 -7.83 -13.17 -6.21
N GLU A 255 -9.07 -12.78 -6.41
CA GLU A 255 -10.19 -13.67 -6.71
C GLU A 255 -10.69 -13.49 -8.14
N SER A 256 -11.06 -14.60 -8.76
CA SER A 256 -11.70 -14.66 -10.09
C SER A 256 -12.80 -15.72 -10.11
N TRP A 257 -13.58 -15.75 -11.18
CA TRP A 257 -14.58 -16.79 -11.43
C TRP A 257 -13.94 -17.95 -12.20
N ILE A 258 -13.81 -19.11 -11.55
CA ILE A 258 -13.29 -20.33 -12.16
C ILE A 258 -14.41 -21.38 -12.10
N ASP A 259 -14.79 -21.93 -13.25
CA ASP A 259 -15.84 -22.93 -13.36
C ASP A 259 -17.16 -22.52 -12.66
N GLY A 260 -17.52 -21.23 -12.75
CA GLY A 260 -18.72 -20.67 -12.13
C GLY A 260 -18.64 -20.49 -10.60
N GLN A 261 -17.48 -20.68 -10.01
CA GLN A 261 -17.24 -20.43 -8.57
C GLN A 261 -16.17 -19.37 -8.37
N ARG A 262 -16.36 -18.54 -7.35
CA ARG A 262 -15.36 -17.56 -6.93
C ARG A 262 -14.20 -18.29 -6.25
N SER A 263 -12.97 -18.04 -6.72
CA SER A 263 -11.77 -18.74 -6.28
C SER A 263 -10.63 -17.76 -6.07
N GLU A 264 -10.05 -17.75 -4.89
CA GLU A 264 -8.79 -17.06 -4.64
C GLU A 264 -7.63 -17.85 -5.26
N GLY A 265 -6.85 -17.18 -6.10
CA GLY A 265 -5.70 -17.78 -6.77
C GLY A 265 -6.02 -18.81 -7.88
N GLY A 266 -7.29 -19.19 -8.07
CA GLY A 266 -7.67 -20.23 -9.03
C GLY A 266 -7.24 -19.93 -10.46
N TYR A 267 -7.21 -18.66 -10.87
CA TYR A 267 -6.68 -18.21 -12.14
C TYR A 267 -5.16 -18.45 -12.27
N TYR A 268 -4.41 -18.07 -11.26
CA TYR A 268 -2.94 -18.12 -11.25
C TYR A 268 -2.38 -19.54 -11.11
N LEU A 269 -3.13 -20.44 -10.50
CA LEU A 269 -2.78 -21.86 -10.39
C LEU A 269 -2.92 -22.62 -11.71
N ARG A 270 -3.55 -22.01 -12.73
CA ARG A 270 -3.63 -22.58 -14.10
C ARG A 270 -2.37 -22.25 -14.88
N PRO A 271 -1.89 -23.17 -15.72
CA PRO A 271 -0.83 -22.87 -16.69
C PRO A 271 -1.21 -21.66 -17.55
N VAL A 272 -0.23 -20.83 -17.90
CA VAL A 272 -0.45 -19.60 -18.71
C VAL A 272 -1.25 -19.87 -19.99
N THR A 273 -0.99 -21.02 -20.63
CA THR A 273 -1.68 -21.45 -21.86
C THR A 273 -3.18 -21.69 -21.66
N GLU A 274 -3.60 -22.03 -20.45
CA GLU A 274 -5.01 -22.26 -20.12
C GLU A 274 -5.72 -20.97 -19.68
N ARG A 275 -4.98 -19.97 -19.25
CA ARG A 275 -5.54 -18.68 -18.76
C ARG A 275 -6.18 -17.86 -19.89
N ALA A 276 -5.76 -18.05 -21.16
CA ALA A 276 -6.28 -17.30 -22.31
C ALA A 276 -7.80 -17.47 -22.52
N GLY A 277 -8.39 -18.54 -21.99
CA GLY A 277 -9.84 -18.80 -22.05
C GLY A 277 -10.60 -18.44 -20.78
N LEU A 278 -9.93 -17.89 -19.76
CA LEU A 278 -10.51 -17.56 -18.48
C LEU A 278 -10.63 -16.04 -18.33
N GLU A 279 -11.65 -15.61 -17.56
CA GLU A 279 -11.75 -14.21 -17.14
C GLU A 279 -10.66 -13.93 -16.10
N PRO A 280 -9.75 -12.95 -16.35
CA PRO A 280 -8.72 -12.60 -15.37
C PRO A 280 -9.34 -11.97 -14.13
N PRO A 281 -8.63 -11.99 -12.98
CA PRO A 281 -9.06 -11.25 -11.81
C PRO A 281 -9.25 -9.76 -12.12
N ALA A 282 -10.29 -9.16 -11.53
CA ALA A 282 -10.65 -7.78 -11.80
C ALA A 282 -9.56 -6.81 -11.35
N VAL A 283 -9.39 -5.72 -12.08
CA VAL A 283 -8.53 -4.61 -11.68
C VAL A 283 -9.36 -3.58 -10.91
N ASP A 284 -8.92 -3.19 -9.72
CA ASP A 284 -9.42 -2.00 -9.05
C ASP A 284 -8.99 -0.77 -9.84
N GLY A 285 -9.95 -0.15 -10.50
CA GLY A 285 -9.74 0.95 -11.44
C GLY A 285 -9.42 2.30 -10.79
N LYS A 286 -9.32 2.40 -9.47
CA LYS A 286 -8.93 3.64 -8.80
C LYS A 286 -7.53 4.07 -9.24
N VAL A 287 -7.42 5.28 -9.78
CA VAL A 287 -6.14 5.91 -10.10
C VAL A 287 -5.72 6.79 -8.94
N ILE A 288 -4.88 6.24 -8.05
CA ILE A 288 -4.42 6.92 -6.83
C ILE A 288 -3.20 7.77 -7.16
N THR A 289 -3.24 9.06 -6.82
CA THR A 289 -2.25 10.08 -7.22
C THR A 289 -0.82 9.69 -6.87
N GLY A 290 -0.54 9.41 -5.61
CA GLY A 290 0.83 9.07 -5.19
C GLY A 290 1.30 7.70 -5.69
N TRP A 291 0.39 6.72 -5.80
CA TRP A 291 0.75 5.41 -6.33
C TRP A 291 1.08 5.45 -7.82
N ASN A 292 0.38 6.30 -8.55
CA ASN A 292 0.73 6.59 -9.95
C ASN A 292 2.05 7.34 -10.04
N GLY A 293 2.36 8.25 -9.12
CA GLY A 293 3.67 8.86 -9.02
C GLY A 293 4.81 7.84 -8.93
N LEU A 294 4.66 6.80 -8.10
CA LEU A 294 5.61 5.69 -8.03
C LEU A 294 5.75 4.95 -9.37
N ALA A 295 4.64 4.63 -10.02
CA ALA A 295 4.64 3.91 -11.30
C ALA A 295 5.25 4.75 -12.42
N ILE A 296 4.91 6.04 -12.50
CA ILE A 296 5.48 7.00 -13.45
C ILE A 296 7.00 7.05 -13.31
N GLY A 297 7.51 7.22 -12.08
CA GLY A 297 8.94 7.26 -11.83
C GLY A 297 9.65 5.96 -12.16
N ALA A 298 9.05 4.83 -11.81
CA ALA A 298 9.61 3.51 -12.06
C ALA A 298 9.68 3.19 -13.56
N LEU A 299 8.60 3.42 -14.31
CA LEU A 299 8.53 3.19 -15.75
C LEU A 299 9.43 4.15 -16.55
N ALA A 300 9.50 5.42 -16.17
CA ALA A 300 10.39 6.38 -16.79
C ALA A 300 11.87 5.97 -16.65
N ARG A 301 12.28 5.58 -15.44
CA ARG A 301 13.65 5.08 -15.17
C ARG A 301 13.92 3.75 -15.89
N ALA A 302 12.96 2.81 -15.87
CA ALA A 302 13.10 1.55 -16.57
C ALA A 302 13.22 1.75 -18.08
N GLY A 303 12.33 2.52 -18.68
CA GLY A 303 12.34 2.82 -20.11
C GLY A 303 13.62 3.49 -20.59
N SER A 304 14.10 4.50 -19.84
CA SER A 304 15.36 5.17 -20.14
C SER A 304 16.56 4.24 -19.98
N ARG A 305 16.62 3.43 -18.92
CA ARG A 305 17.78 2.58 -18.62
C ARG A 305 17.87 1.32 -19.50
N LEU A 306 16.72 0.75 -19.86
CA LEU A 306 16.64 -0.49 -20.63
C LEU A 306 16.36 -0.27 -22.12
N GLY A 307 16.25 0.99 -22.56
CA GLY A 307 16.04 1.35 -23.96
C GLY A 307 14.62 1.04 -24.47
N GLU A 308 13.59 1.16 -23.61
CA GLU A 308 12.20 0.87 -23.92
C GLU A 308 11.35 2.16 -23.94
N PRO A 309 11.30 2.88 -25.06
CA PRO A 309 10.61 4.16 -25.14
C PRO A 309 9.10 4.06 -24.90
N THR A 310 8.51 2.91 -25.12
CA THR A 310 7.08 2.66 -24.85
C THR A 310 6.73 2.81 -23.38
N TRP A 311 7.60 2.39 -22.46
CA TRP A 311 7.36 2.56 -21.03
C TRP A 311 7.48 4.03 -20.59
N VAL A 312 8.37 4.81 -21.26
CA VAL A 312 8.44 6.26 -21.03
C VAL A 312 7.14 6.92 -21.49
N ALA A 313 6.63 6.56 -22.67
CA ALA A 313 5.37 7.09 -23.18
C ALA A 313 4.18 6.76 -22.26
N GLU A 314 4.11 5.54 -21.73
CA GLU A 314 3.08 5.16 -20.75
C GLU A 314 3.19 5.96 -19.44
N ALA A 315 4.42 6.29 -19.02
CA ALA A 315 4.65 7.17 -17.86
C ALA A 315 4.20 8.61 -18.15
N GLU A 316 4.42 9.13 -19.39
CA GLU A 316 3.92 10.45 -19.82
C GLU A 316 2.38 10.50 -19.84
N ASP A 317 1.74 9.48 -20.38
CA ASP A 317 0.27 9.36 -20.41
C ASP A 317 -0.32 9.31 -19.00
N ALA A 318 0.30 8.53 -18.11
CA ALA A 318 -0.14 8.43 -16.72
C ALA A 318 0.04 9.79 -15.98
N ALA A 319 1.14 10.48 -16.20
CA ALA A 319 1.38 11.80 -15.63
C ALA A 319 0.35 12.81 -16.13
N ALA A 320 0.07 12.81 -17.43
CA ALA A 320 -0.95 13.69 -18.02
C ALA A 320 -2.34 13.41 -17.43
N TYR A 321 -2.71 12.15 -17.28
CA TYR A 321 -3.99 11.78 -16.67
C TYR A 321 -4.10 12.28 -15.23
N VAL A 322 -3.12 11.98 -14.37
CA VAL A 322 -3.15 12.41 -12.96
C VAL A 322 -3.23 13.93 -12.84
N LEU A 323 -2.44 14.65 -13.63
CA LEU A 323 -2.41 16.12 -13.61
C LEU A 323 -3.69 16.78 -14.14
N GLN A 324 -4.47 16.08 -14.97
CA GLN A 324 -5.73 16.58 -15.52
C GLN A 324 -6.96 16.14 -14.74
N VAL A 325 -7.00 14.88 -14.32
CA VAL A 325 -8.21 14.26 -13.78
C VAL A 325 -8.22 14.27 -12.25
N ASN A 326 -7.07 14.05 -11.59
CA ASN A 326 -7.01 13.98 -10.12
C ASN A 326 -6.95 15.40 -9.51
N ARG A 327 -7.94 16.24 -9.88
CA ARG A 327 -8.09 17.62 -9.40
C ARG A 327 -9.53 17.88 -8.99
N ASP A 328 -9.70 18.71 -7.98
CA ASP A 328 -10.99 19.24 -7.59
C ASP A 328 -11.39 20.47 -8.43
N THR A 329 -12.53 21.05 -8.14
CA THR A 329 -13.04 22.24 -8.83
C THR A 329 -12.23 23.51 -8.57
N ALA A 330 -11.37 23.51 -7.56
CA ALA A 330 -10.44 24.58 -7.22
C ALA A 330 -9.02 24.35 -7.80
N ASP A 331 -8.87 23.33 -8.66
CA ASP A 331 -7.60 22.90 -9.25
C ASP A 331 -6.58 22.30 -8.26
N ALA A 332 -7.01 21.96 -7.05
CA ALA A 332 -6.18 21.28 -6.08
C ALA A 332 -6.12 19.77 -6.36
N LEU A 333 -4.96 19.13 -6.09
CA LEU A 333 -4.83 17.67 -6.24
C LEU A 333 -5.73 16.96 -5.26
N VAL A 334 -6.41 15.92 -5.77
CA VAL A 334 -7.16 14.96 -4.96
C VAL A 334 -6.42 13.63 -4.88
N ARG A 335 -6.81 12.82 -3.90
CA ARG A 335 -6.19 11.52 -3.61
C ARG A 335 -6.32 10.53 -4.76
N ALA A 336 -7.49 10.47 -5.39
CA ALA A 336 -7.78 9.45 -6.40
C ALA A 336 -8.84 9.91 -7.42
N SER A 337 -8.96 9.17 -8.51
CA SER A 337 -10.12 9.18 -9.40
C SER A 337 -10.54 7.76 -9.74
N LEU A 338 -11.80 7.61 -10.19
CA LEU A 338 -12.34 6.37 -10.71
C LEU A 338 -13.13 6.67 -11.99
N ASP A 339 -12.83 5.96 -13.06
CA ASP A 339 -13.50 6.10 -14.37
C ASP A 339 -13.55 7.58 -14.85
N GLY A 340 -12.47 8.31 -14.67
CA GLY A 340 -12.36 9.71 -15.08
C GLY A 340 -13.03 10.73 -14.14
N VAL A 341 -13.54 10.29 -13.00
CA VAL A 341 -14.19 11.16 -12.00
C VAL A 341 -13.29 11.28 -10.77
N ALA A 342 -12.88 12.52 -10.46
CA ALA A 342 -12.09 12.83 -9.26
C ALA A 342 -12.85 12.52 -7.97
N SER A 343 -12.17 11.96 -6.98
CA SER A 343 -12.72 11.75 -5.65
C SER A 343 -12.80 13.06 -4.87
N GLN A 344 -13.50 13.04 -3.72
CA GLN A 344 -13.53 14.19 -2.81
C GLN A 344 -12.40 14.15 -1.76
N ALA A 345 -11.64 13.06 -1.74
CA ALA A 345 -10.54 12.89 -0.79
C ALA A 345 -9.34 13.76 -1.21
N ILE A 346 -8.88 14.61 -0.31
CA ILE A 346 -7.76 15.52 -0.53
C ILE A 346 -6.47 14.70 -0.67
N ALA A 347 -5.60 15.10 -1.60
CA ALA A 347 -4.27 14.51 -1.73
C ALA A 347 -3.45 14.73 -0.45
N THR A 348 -2.85 13.67 0.05
CA THR A 348 -1.96 13.74 1.22
C THR A 348 -0.58 14.28 0.84
N ALA A 349 0.22 14.69 1.82
CA ALA A 349 1.63 15.05 1.59
C ALA A 349 2.42 13.93 0.89
N ALA A 350 2.10 12.66 1.19
CA ALA A 350 2.68 11.50 0.51
C ALA A 350 2.30 11.45 -0.98
N ASP A 351 1.06 11.79 -1.34
CA ASP A 351 0.64 11.83 -2.75
C ASP A 351 1.41 12.87 -3.54
N VAL A 352 1.52 14.07 -2.98
CA VAL A 352 2.26 15.17 -3.61
C VAL A 352 3.73 14.82 -3.76
N ALA A 353 4.37 14.28 -2.70
CA ALA A 353 5.78 13.92 -2.71
C ALA A 353 6.10 12.80 -3.72
N LEU A 354 5.29 11.74 -3.73
CA LEU A 354 5.48 10.61 -4.65
C LEU A 354 5.21 11.01 -6.12
N LEU A 355 4.20 11.84 -6.35
CA LEU A 355 3.96 12.37 -7.70
C LEU A 355 5.12 13.27 -8.16
N ALA A 356 5.62 14.16 -7.28
CA ALA A 356 6.75 15.01 -7.59
C ALA A 356 8.00 14.18 -7.94
N ASP A 357 8.34 13.16 -7.15
CA ASP A 357 9.46 12.26 -7.43
C ASP A 357 9.31 11.53 -8.78
N GLY A 358 8.09 11.06 -9.08
CA GLY A 358 7.75 10.46 -10.36
C GLY A 358 7.95 11.43 -11.54
N LEU A 359 7.47 12.66 -11.41
CA LEU A 359 7.63 13.70 -12.44
C LEU A 359 9.09 14.13 -12.62
N PHE A 360 9.90 14.18 -11.56
CA PHE A 360 11.35 14.42 -11.69
C PHE A 360 12.04 13.27 -12.45
N SER A 361 11.69 12.03 -12.15
CA SER A 361 12.22 10.87 -12.87
C SER A 361 11.82 10.89 -14.34
N LEU A 362 10.59 11.28 -14.64
CA LEU A 362 10.09 11.43 -16.03
C LEU A 362 10.82 12.54 -16.77
N ALA A 363 10.99 13.71 -16.14
CA ALA A 363 11.77 14.82 -16.72
C ALA A 363 13.22 14.42 -17.02
N ALA A 364 13.84 13.63 -16.13
CA ALA A 364 15.19 13.13 -16.34
C ALA A 364 15.27 12.14 -17.51
N ALA A 365 14.22 11.34 -17.73
CA ALA A 365 14.15 10.37 -18.82
C ALA A 365 13.87 11.02 -20.19
N THR A 366 13.02 12.04 -20.22
CA THR A 366 12.57 12.72 -21.47
C THR A 366 13.37 13.94 -21.84
N GLY A 367 14.03 14.59 -20.86
CA GLY A 367 14.63 15.91 -21.01
C GLY A 367 13.59 17.05 -21.07
N ASP A 368 12.31 16.77 -20.81
CA ASP A 368 11.25 17.77 -20.88
C ASP A 368 11.06 18.51 -19.54
N PRO A 369 11.40 19.81 -19.45
CA PRO A 369 11.29 20.58 -18.22
C PRO A 369 9.85 20.87 -17.80
N ARG A 370 8.84 20.65 -18.67
CA ARG A 370 7.43 20.86 -18.33
C ARG A 370 7.00 19.97 -17.16
N SER A 371 7.51 18.76 -17.11
CA SER A 371 7.26 17.82 -15.98
C SER A 371 7.75 18.37 -14.64
N VAL A 372 8.80 19.21 -14.62
CA VAL A 372 9.33 19.85 -13.40
C VAL A 372 8.53 21.10 -13.01
N SER A 373 7.95 21.82 -13.97
CA SER A 373 7.18 23.04 -13.70
C SER A 373 5.98 22.81 -12.78
N TYR A 374 5.38 21.63 -12.86
CA TYR A 374 4.27 21.23 -11.99
C TYR A 374 4.68 20.99 -10.53
N THR A 375 5.94 20.69 -10.26
CA THR A 375 6.44 20.49 -8.90
C THR A 375 6.69 21.81 -8.17
N HIS A 376 7.06 22.87 -8.89
CA HIS A 376 7.35 24.19 -8.32
C HIS A 376 6.10 24.96 -7.88
N LEU A 377 4.98 24.80 -8.58
CA LEU A 377 3.74 25.55 -8.30
C LEU A 377 3.05 25.12 -7.00
N ARG A 378 3.43 23.97 -6.42
CA ARG A 378 2.72 23.40 -5.25
C ARG A 378 3.52 23.37 -3.96
N ALA A 379 4.83 23.49 -4.00
CA ALA A 379 5.61 23.71 -2.78
C ALA A 379 5.23 25.00 -2.05
N HIS A 380 4.71 26.00 -2.79
CA HIS A 380 4.24 27.26 -2.21
C HIS A 380 2.85 27.19 -1.55
N GLU A 381 1.98 26.28 -1.98
CA GLU A 381 0.64 26.13 -1.40
C GLU A 381 0.65 25.36 -0.08
N THR A 382 1.60 24.43 0.10
CA THR A 382 1.75 23.65 1.35
C THR A 382 2.45 24.41 2.48
N GLU A 383 3.21 25.47 2.18
CA GLU A 383 3.83 26.34 3.19
C GLU A 383 2.85 27.35 3.83
N ALA A 384 1.71 27.61 3.19
CA ALA A 384 0.73 28.58 3.69
C ALA A 384 -0.28 28.00 4.68
N ASP A 385 -0.39 26.66 4.78
CA ASP A 385 -1.39 25.96 5.60
C ASP A 385 -0.77 25.13 6.75
N LEU A 386 0.53 25.25 7.02
CA LEU A 386 1.25 24.70 8.17
C LEU A 386 1.58 25.78 9.19
#